data_f6320b9e76c739717099698dff1c30b2
#
_entry.id   f6320b9e76c739717099698dff1c30b2
#
_cell.length_a   1.000
_cell.length_b   1.000
_cell.length_c   1.000
_cell.angle_alpha   90.00
_cell.angle_beta   90.00
_cell.angle_gamma   90.00
#
_symmetry.space_group_name_H-M   'P 1'
#
loop_
_entity.id
_entity.type
_entity.pdbx_description
1 polymer ?
#
loop_
_entity_poly.entity_id
_entity_poly.type
_entity_poly.pdbx_seq_one_letter_code
_entity_poly.pdbx_strand_id
1 'polypeptide(L)'
;MRKLKILFSMALVLATMVLCMIPSFAATSNKDKVYTALVKNGLSSAAACGVMANIEKESNFNPSAGSTSGAYGLCQWTGGRRSNLFSFCSSNGYSSNSVEGQVAFLMHELRGAYSGVLNSLKSVSNTADGAYNAGYRFCYDFERPSNKGSRSSQRGSVARSSYWPTYKTRDEEIKKAEAEAKKKAEEEAKKQQVIDLVKVFDHYGIAVEFVNATL
;
A
#
# COMPACT_ATOMS: atom_id res chain seq x y z
N MET A 1 -24.72 15.97 26.04
CA MET A 1 -23.28 15.68 25.80
C MET A 1 -22.96 14.20 25.60
N ARG A 2 -23.53 13.24 26.33
CA ARG A 2 -23.29 11.79 26.15
C ARG A 2 -23.78 11.27 24.80
N LYS A 3 -24.91 11.72 24.27
CA LYS A 3 -25.49 11.30 22.97
C LYS A 3 -24.65 11.77 21.79
N LEU A 4 -24.02 12.96 21.86
CA LEU A 4 -23.15 13.47 20.81
C LEU A 4 -21.83 12.69 20.69
N LYS A 5 -21.29 12.21 21.81
CA LYS A 5 -20.07 11.35 21.83
C LYS A 5 -20.32 9.97 21.23
N ILE A 6 -21.53 9.41 21.39
CA ILE A 6 -21.90 8.11 20.79
C ILE A 6 -22.04 8.23 19.27
N LEU A 7 -22.61 9.32 18.75
CA LEU A 7 -22.69 9.57 17.31
C LEU A 7 -21.30 9.75 16.67
N PHE A 8 -20.38 10.42 17.36
CA PHE A 8 -19.00 10.59 16.86
C PHE A 8 -18.20 9.29 16.87
N SER A 9 -18.43 8.43 17.87
CA SER A 9 -17.79 7.11 17.98
C SER A 9 -18.30 6.14 16.91
N MET A 10 -19.60 6.18 16.59
CA MET A 10 -20.18 5.35 15.51
C MET A 10 -19.68 5.79 14.12
N ALA A 11 -19.55 7.09 13.88
CA ALA A 11 -19.00 7.61 12.62
C ALA A 11 -17.54 7.18 12.41
N LEU A 12 -16.75 7.11 13.47
CA LEU A 12 -15.36 6.66 13.41
C LEU A 12 -15.25 5.15 13.16
N VAL A 13 -16.13 4.34 13.75
CA VAL A 13 -16.19 2.88 13.52
C VAL A 13 -16.67 2.55 12.11
N LEU A 14 -17.64 3.31 11.55
CA LEU A 14 -18.04 3.15 10.15
C LEU A 14 -16.92 3.54 9.17
N ALA A 15 -16.17 4.59 9.47
CA ALA A 15 -15.02 5.00 8.64
C ALA A 15 -13.93 3.92 8.59
N THR A 16 -13.74 3.17 9.68
CA THR A 16 -12.79 2.05 9.70
C THR A 16 -13.31 0.79 9.01
N MET A 17 -14.62 0.52 9.03
CA MET A 17 -15.22 -0.60 8.29
C MET A 17 -15.25 -0.37 6.76
N VAL A 18 -15.38 0.87 6.32
CA VAL A 18 -15.37 1.23 4.90
C VAL A 18 -14.01 0.99 4.25
N LEU A 19 -12.92 1.09 5.01
CA LEU A 19 -11.57 0.77 4.53
C LEU A 19 -11.41 -0.72 4.16
N CYS A 20 -12.30 -1.60 4.63
CA CYS A 20 -12.30 -3.04 4.32
C CYS A 20 -13.10 -3.40 3.06
N MET A 21 -13.86 -2.47 2.49
CA MET A 21 -14.71 -2.69 1.29
C MET A 21 -14.10 -2.17 0.00
N ILE A 22 -12.80 -1.88 -0.04
CA ILE A 22 -12.12 -1.71 -1.33
C ILE A 22 -12.31 -3.04 -2.06
N PRO A 23 -12.97 -3.08 -3.25
CA PRO A 23 -13.04 -4.31 -4.01
C PRO A 23 -11.61 -4.80 -4.12
N SER A 24 -11.35 -5.92 -3.49
CA SER A 24 -10.08 -6.59 -3.61
C SER A 24 -9.94 -6.87 -5.11
N PHE A 25 -9.20 -6.06 -5.82
CA PHE A 25 -8.39 -6.57 -6.90
C PHE A 25 -7.61 -7.66 -6.19
N ALA A 26 -8.11 -8.89 -6.27
CA ALA A 26 -7.60 -9.99 -5.50
C ALA A 26 -6.12 -10.10 -5.85
N ALA A 27 -5.28 -9.46 -5.06
CA ALA A 27 -3.85 -9.62 -5.13
C ALA A 27 -3.61 -11.06 -4.70
N THR A 28 -3.78 -11.97 -5.65
CA THR A 28 -3.72 -13.40 -5.44
C THR A 28 -2.30 -13.83 -5.13
N SER A 29 -1.31 -13.02 -5.49
CA SER A 29 0.11 -13.29 -5.27
C SER A 29 0.77 -12.25 -4.37
N ASN A 30 1.80 -12.66 -3.63
CA ASN A 30 2.61 -11.72 -2.84
C ASN A 30 3.23 -10.63 -3.73
N LYS A 31 3.57 -10.95 -4.97
CA LYS A 31 4.07 -10.01 -5.98
C LYS A 31 3.09 -8.87 -6.23
N ASP A 32 1.81 -9.18 -6.45
CA ASP A 32 0.77 -8.19 -6.69
C ASP A 32 0.46 -7.38 -5.43
N LYS A 33 0.50 -8.01 -4.25
CA LYS A 33 0.36 -7.32 -2.96
C LYS A 33 1.49 -6.31 -2.74
N VAL A 34 2.74 -6.69 -3.03
CA VAL A 34 3.89 -5.77 -2.95
C VAL A 34 3.70 -4.58 -3.86
N TYR A 35 3.35 -4.81 -5.14
CA TYR A 35 3.07 -3.71 -6.08
C TYR A 35 2.00 -2.77 -5.55
N THR A 36 0.85 -3.32 -5.18
CA THR A 36 -0.29 -2.54 -4.67
C THR A 36 0.10 -1.72 -3.43
N ALA A 37 0.83 -2.32 -2.50
CA ALA A 37 1.28 -1.64 -1.29
C ALA A 37 2.27 -0.50 -1.61
N LEU A 38 3.19 -0.68 -2.56
CA LEU A 38 4.13 0.36 -2.98
C LEU A 38 3.41 1.56 -3.63
N VAL A 39 2.46 1.30 -4.54
CA VAL A 39 1.67 2.36 -5.20
C VAL A 39 0.78 3.09 -4.19
N LYS A 40 0.12 2.39 -3.27
CA LYS A 40 -0.65 3.00 -2.17
C LYS A 40 0.21 3.89 -1.26
N ASN A 41 1.50 3.61 -1.16
CA ASN A 41 2.46 4.44 -0.44
C ASN A 41 3.03 5.60 -1.27
N GLY A 42 2.53 5.82 -2.48
CA GLY A 42 2.81 6.99 -3.32
C GLY A 42 3.96 6.82 -4.31
N LEU A 43 4.38 5.59 -4.61
CA LEU A 43 5.28 5.33 -5.72
C LEU A 43 4.51 5.26 -7.04
N SER A 44 5.12 5.73 -8.14
CA SER A 44 4.60 5.52 -9.49
C SER A 44 4.76 4.04 -9.89
N SER A 45 4.05 3.59 -10.94
CA SER A 45 4.24 2.24 -11.50
C SER A 45 5.69 1.96 -11.83
N ALA A 46 6.40 2.90 -12.42
CA ALA A 46 7.82 2.75 -12.77
C ALA A 46 8.69 2.55 -11.50
N ALA A 47 8.48 3.38 -10.48
CA ALA A 47 9.21 3.26 -9.22
C ALA A 47 8.91 1.93 -8.52
N ALA A 48 7.63 1.53 -8.46
CA ALA A 48 7.21 0.26 -7.87
C ALA A 48 7.84 -0.94 -8.62
N CYS A 49 7.83 -0.94 -9.96
CA CYS A 49 8.51 -1.96 -10.77
C CYS A 49 9.99 -2.09 -10.44
N GLY A 50 10.66 -0.95 -10.22
CA GLY A 50 12.07 -0.93 -9.82
C GLY A 50 12.32 -1.60 -8.47
N VAL A 51 11.51 -1.29 -7.47
CA VAL A 51 11.58 -1.93 -6.14
C VAL A 51 11.26 -3.42 -6.23
N MET A 52 10.23 -3.80 -6.99
CA MET A 52 9.83 -5.20 -7.19
C MET A 52 10.95 -6.06 -7.78
N ALA A 53 11.69 -5.54 -8.77
CA ALA A 53 12.81 -6.26 -9.38
C ALA A 53 13.93 -6.56 -8.36
N ASN A 54 14.07 -5.77 -7.33
CA ASN A 54 14.98 -6.03 -6.23
C ASN A 54 14.40 -7.07 -5.26
N ILE A 55 13.19 -6.86 -4.79
CA ILE A 55 12.50 -7.80 -3.86
C ILE A 55 12.43 -9.21 -4.45
N GLU A 56 12.20 -9.35 -5.76
CA GLU A 56 12.24 -10.67 -6.42
C GLU A 56 13.55 -11.39 -6.14
N LYS A 57 14.67 -10.71 -6.28
CA LYS A 57 16.00 -11.31 -6.14
C LYS A 57 16.41 -11.52 -4.69
N GLU A 58 15.90 -10.72 -3.78
CA GLU A 58 16.18 -10.89 -2.35
C GLU A 58 15.37 -12.06 -1.75
N SER A 59 14.10 -12.18 -2.10
CA SER A 59 13.18 -13.11 -1.42
C SER A 59 12.19 -13.84 -2.31
N ASN A 60 12.16 -13.56 -3.62
CA ASN A 60 11.08 -13.98 -4.52
C ASN A 60 9.68 -13.64 -3.96
N PHE A 61 9.52 -12.44 -3.41
CA PHE A 61 8.31 -11.94 -2.76
C PHE A 61 7.83 -12.77 -1.57
N ASN A 62 8.71 -13.57 -0.95
CA ASN A 62 8.37 -14.32 0.24
C ASN A 62 8.66 -13.49 1.50
N PRO A 63 7.64 -13.00 2.24
CA PRO A 63 7.87 -12.22 3.45
C PRO A 63 8.40 -13.06 4.62
N SER A 64 8.40 -14.39 4.50
CA SER A 64 9.00 -15.31 5.48
C SER A 64 10.36 -15.84 5.03
N ALA A 65 10.92 -15.33 3.92
CA ALA A 65 12.23 -15.76 3.46
C ALA A 65 13.29 -15.50 4.54
N GLY A 66 14.03 -16.54 4.88
CA GLY A 66 15.15 -16.48 5.81
C GLY A 66 16.41 -17.01 5.18
N SER A 67 17.57 -16.63 5.71
CA SER A 67 18.86 -17.19 5.32
C SER A 67 19.68 -17.63 6.50
N THR A 68 20.69 -18.49 6.26
CA THR A 68 21.66 -18.91 7.27
C THR A 68 22.49 -17.76 7.84
N SER A 69 22.62 -16.66 7.08
CA SER A 69 23.27 -15.42 7.54
C SER A 69 22.36 -14.54 8.43
N GLY A 70 21.13 -14.99 8.72
CA GLY A 70 20.17 -14.25 9.55
C GLY A 70 19.40 -13.16 8.80
N ALA A 71 19.47 -13.10 7.48
CA ALA A 71 18.63 -12.23 6.68
C ALA A 71 17.15 -12.67 6.72
N TYR A 72 16.20 -11.73 6.61
CA TYR A 72 14.78 -12.01 6.74
C TYR A 72 13.91 -11.13 5.85
N GLY A 73 12.88 -11.74 5.27
CA GLY A 73 11.78 -11.08 4.61
C GLY A 73 12.08 -10.52 3.22
N LEU A 74 11.21 -9.64 2.76
CA LEU A 74 11.18 -9.15 1.37
C LEU A 74 12.50 -8.55 0.89
N CYS A 75 13.16 -7.71 1.71
CA CYS A 75 14.44 -7.06 1.38
C CYS A 75 15.62 -7.70 2.14
N GLN A 76 15.47 -8.91 2.64
CA GLN A 76 16.51 -9.65 3.34
C GLN A 76 17.24 -8.82 4.42
N TRP A 77 16.45 -8.15 5.27
CA TRP A 77 16.98 -7.34 6.37
C TRP A 77 17.85 -8.16 7.32
N THR A 78 18.99 -7.61 7.69
CA THR A 78 19.99 -8.24 8.59
C THR A 78 20.26 -7.38 9.83
N GLY A 79 20.82 -7.98 10.86
CA GLY A 79 21.30 -7.28 12.06
C GLY A 79 20.27 -6.33 12.67
N GLY A 80 20.66 -5.09 12.95
CA GLY A 80 19.79 -4.08 13.56
C GLY A 80 18.57 -3.74 12.71
N ARG A 81 18.69 -3.74 11.37
CA ARG A 81 17.53 -3.49 10.50
C ARG A 81 16.47 -4.59 10.64
N ARG A 82 16.86 -5.85 10.77
CA ARG A 82 15.93 -6.94 11.06
C ARG A 82 15.21 -6.75 12.39
N SER A 83 15.95 -6.40 13.45
CA SER A 83 15.34 -6.12 14.74
C SER A 83 14.38 -4.95 14.69
N ASN A 84 14.72 -3.89 13.95
CA ASN A 84 13.86 -2.74 13.71
C ASN A 84 12.58 -3.11 12.95
N LEU A 85 12.65 -4.01 11.95
CA LEU A 85 11.46 -4.55 11.27
C LEU A 85 10.48 -5.18 12.27
N PHE A 86 10.97 -6.08 13.12
CA PHE A 86 10.11 -6.74 14.11
C PHE A 86 9.48 -5.74 15.09
N SER A 87 10.29 -4.81 15.61
CA SER A 87 9.81 -3.77 16.52
C SER A 87 8.79 -2.85 15.85
N PHE A 88 9.05 -2.43 14.62
CA PHE A 88 8.14 -1.60 13.85
C PHE A 88 6.79 -2.31 13.62
N CYS A 89 6.82 -3.56 13.17
CA CYS A 89 5.61 -4.32 12.93
C CYS A 89 4.79 -4.50 14.22
N SER A 90 5.44 -4.88 15.32
CA SER A 90 4.78 -5.04 16.61
C SER A 90 4.14 -3.74 17.10
N SER A 91 4.85 -2.61 16.99
CA SER A 91 4.35 -1.31 17.46
C SER A 91 3.23 -0.73 16.59
N ASN A 92 3.09 -1.19 15.34
CA ASN A 92 2.09 -0.69 14.39
C ASN A 92 0.99 -1.71 14.07
N GLY A 93 0.90 -2.82 14.82
CA GLY A 93 -0.15 -3.82 14.65
C GLY A 93 -0.02 -4.68 13.39
N TYR A 94 1.16 -4.76 12.80
CA TYR A 94 1.44 -5.62 11.65
C TYR A 94 2.02 -6.96 12.08
N SER A 95 1.72 -8.00 11.29
CA SER A 95 2.52 -9.22 11.35
C SER A 95 3.85 -9.03 10.63
N SER A 96 4.96 -9.41 11.28
CA SER A 96 6.31 -9.27 10.70
C SER A 96 6.56 -10.16 9.48
N ASN A 97 5.73 -11.19 9.26
CA ASN A 97 5.78 -12.07 8.09
C ASN A 97 4.69 -11.72 7.06
N SER A 98 4.07 -10.54 7.13
CA SER A 98 3.11 -10.05 6.13
C SER A 98 3.77 -9.13 5.11
N VAL A 99 3.27 -9.14 3.88
CA VAL A 99 3.70 -8.20 2.84
C VAL A 99 3.40 -6.77 3.28
N GLU A 100 2.23 -6.54 3.85
CA GLU A 100 1.76 -5.22 4.27
C GLU A 100 2.69 -4.61 5.33
N GLY A 101 3.03 -5.38 6.37
CA GLY A 101 3.93 -4.94 7.45
C GLY A 101 5.33 -4.65 6.93
N GLN A 102 5.86 -5.51 6.05
CA GLN A 102 7.21 -5.36 5.52
C GLN A 102 7.32 -4.22 4.49
N VAL A 103 6.31 -4.00 3.66
CA VAL A 103 6.29 -2.81 2.78
C VAL A 103 6.11 -1.53 3.60
N ALA A 104 5.27 -1.55 4.65
CA ALA A 104 5.16 -0.40 5.55
C ALA A 104 6.50 -0.07 6.22
N PHE A 105 7.26 -1.08 6.67
CA PHE A 105 8.59 -0.89 7.23
C PHE A 105 9.60 -0.39 6.18
N LEU A 106 9.62 -0.95 4.97
CA LEU A 106 10.42 -0.46 3.86
C LEU A 106 10.17 1.04 3.62
N MET A 107 8.91 1.45 3.56
CA MET A 107 8.55 2.85 3.36
C MET A 107 8.90 3.73 4.57
N HIS A 108 8.90 3.18 5.78
CA HIS A 108 9.41 3.87 6.96
C HIS A 108 10.92 4.14 6.84
N GLU A 109 11.72 3.15 6.45
CA GLU A 109 13.16 3.34 6.21
C GLU A 109 13.41 4.34 5.09
N LEU A 110 12.65 4.26 3.99
CA LEU A 110 12.76 5.18 2.85
C LEU A 110 12.38 6.61 3.20
N ARG A 111 11.43 6.84 4.10
CA ARG A 111 11.08 8.18 4.58
C ARG A 111 12.07 8.74 5.60
N GLY A 112 12.80 7.87 6.27
CA GLY A 112 13.82 8.21 7.27
C GLY A 112 15.24 8.15 6.71
N ALA A 113 15.99 7.16 7.14
CA ALA A 113 17.43 7.00 6.86
C ALA A 113 17.79 6.90 5.37
N TYR A 114 16.85 6.47 4.53
CA TYR A 114 17.03 6.33 3.08
C TYR A 114 16.22 7.34 2.27
N SER A 115 15.97 8.54 2.81
CA SER A 115 15.17 9.58 2.14
C SER A 115 15.73 10.01 0.77
N GLY A 116 17.05 9.97 0.59
CA GLY A 116 17.69 10.18 -0.73
C GLY A 116 17.27 9.14 -1.77
N VAL A 117 17.11 7.86 -1.35
CA VAL A 117 16.61 6.79 -2.24
C VAL A 117 15.14 7.05 -2.58
N LEU A 118 14.30 7.39 -1.60
CA LEU A 118 12.90 7.73 -1.86
C LEU A 118 12.76 8.89 -2.84
N ASN A 119 13.56 9.93 -2.69
CA ASN A 119 13.55 11.07 -3.61
C ASN A 119 13.94 10.64 -5.04
N SER A 120 14.96 9.80 -5.18
CA SER A 120 15.34 9.22 -6.47
C SER A 120 14.21 8.39 -7.08
N LEU A 121 13.52 7.56 -6.29
CA LEU A 121 12.37 6.77 -6.75
C LEU A 121 11.20 7.65 -7.19
N LYS A 122 10.93 8.74 -6.48
CA LYS A 122 9.85 9.68 -6.82
C LYS A 122 10.15 10.56 -8.04
N SER A 123 11.42 10.76 -8.36
CA SER A 123 11.86 11.61 -9.47
C SER A 123 11.91 10.89 -10.83
N VAL A 124 11.82 9.55 -10.85
CA VAL A 124 11.81 8.84 -12.14
C VAL A 124 10.54 9.12 -12.93
N SER A 125 10.67 9.23 -14.25
CA SER A 125 9.51 9.29 -15.14
C SER A 125 8.71 7.97 -15.09
N ASN A 126 7.38 8.06 -15.23
CA ASN A 126 6.54 6.86 -15.25
C ASN A 126 6.59 6.16 -16.62
N THR A 127 7.76 5.63 -16.96
CA THR A 127 8.12 5.01 -18.23
C THR A 127 8.96 3.74 -18.02
N ALA A 128 9.22 2.98 -19.10
CA ALA A 128 10.11 1.83 -19.06
C ALA A 128 11.53 2.19 -18.59
N ASP A 129 12.05 3.34 -19.04
CA ASP A 129 13.35 3.83 -18.61
C ASP A 129 13.34 4.32 -17.17
N GLY A 130 12.23 4.91 -16.71
CA GLY A 130 12.05 5.23 -15.31
C GLY A 130 12.05 3.98 -14.42
N ALA A 131 11.42 2.89 -14.88
CA ALA A 131 11.45 1.61 -14.15
C ALA A 131 12.89 1.04 -14.08
N TYR A 132 13.65 1.12 -15.18
CA TYR A 132 15.07 0.76 -15.17
C TYR A 132 15.84 1.59 -14.12
N ASN A 133 15.72 2.90 -14.18
CA ASN A 133 16.44 3.81 -13.28
C ASN A 133 16.05 3.57 -11.81
N ALA A 134 14.78 3.33 -11.52
CA ALA A 134 14.32 3.00 -10.18
C ALA A 134 14.93 1.69 -9.67
N GLY A 135 14.92 0.63 -10.50
CA GLY A 135 15.52 -0.67 -10.15
C GLY A 135 17.02 -0.58 -9.92
N TYR A 136 17.72 0.16 -10.78
CA TYR A 136 19.14 0.43 -10.63
C TYR A 136 19.45 1.16 -9.33
N ARG A 137 18.77 2.30 -9.07
CA ARG A 137 19.02 3.14 -7.89
C ARG A 137 18.69 2.43 -6.59
N PHE A 138 17.57 1.72 -6.54
CA PHE A 138 17.21 0.97 -5.35
C PHE A 138 18.25 -0.11 -5.03
N CYS A 139 18.73 -0.85 -6.02
CA CYS A 139 19.81 -1.82 -5.82
C CYS A 139 21.11 -1.15 -5.37
N TYR A 140 21.50 -0.07 -6.02
CA TYR A 140 22.78 0.57 -5.79
C TYR A 140 22.88 1.26 -4.43
N ASP A 141 21.80 1.95 -4.02
CA ASP A 141 21.82 2.85 -2.87
C ASP A 141 21.14 2.26 -1.63
N PHE A 142 20.17 1.32 -1.78
CA PHE A 142 19.45 0.69 -0.68
C PHE A 142 19.93 -0.73 -0.38
N GLU A 143 19.94 -1.65 -1.36
CA GLU A 143 20.34 -3.05 -1.15
C GLU A 143 21.86 -3.21 -1.04
N ARG A 144 22.61 -2.44 -1.78
CA ARG A 144 24.09 -2.36 -1.74
C ARG A 144 24.81 -3.71 -1.81
N PRO A 145 24.51 -4.58 -2.76
CA PRO A 145 25.17 -5.87 -2.87
C PRO A 145 26.65 -5.71 -3.26
N SER A 146 27.44 -6.78 -3.07
CA SER A 146 28.74 -6.90 -3.74
C SER A 146 28.51 -6.78 -5.27
N ASN A 147 29.46 -6.24 -6.03
CA ASN A 147 29.32 -5.99 -7.48
C ASN A 147 28.13 -5.07 -7.83
N LYS A 148 27.97 -3.99 -7.06
CA LYS A 148 26.85 -3.04 -7.15
C LYS A 148 26.48 -2.66 -8.57
N GLY A 149 27.42 -2.25 -9.42
CA GLY A 149 27.13 -1.78 -10.78
C GLY A 149 26.45 -2.83 -11.65
N SER A 150 27.03 -4.03 -11.71
CA SER A 150 26.48 -5.13 -12.53
C SER A 150 25.11 -5.57 -12.01
N ARG A 151 24.98 -5.76 -10.69
CA ARG A 151 23.70 -6.17 -10.10
C ARG A 151 22.63 -5.10 -10.27
N SER A 152 22.96 -3.82 -10.12
CA SER A 152 22.02 -2.72 -10.33
C SER A 152 21.53 -2.67 -11.79
N SER A 153 22.42 -2.87 -12.76
CA SER A 153 22.03 -2.95 -14.16
C SER A 153 21.08 -4.12 -14.44
N GLN A 154 21.30 -5.27 -13.82
CA GLN A 154 20.40 -6.42 -13.92
C GLN A 154 19.01 -6.11 -13.33
N ARG A 155 18.95 -5.46 -12.13
CA ARG A 155 17.68 -5.07 -11.52
C ARG A 155 16.92 -4.06 -12.39
N GLY A 156 17.63 -3.07 -12.93
CA GLY A 156 17.06 -2.11 -13.88
C GLY A 156 16.49 -2.79 -15.12
N SER A 157 17.22 -3.73 -15.71
CA SER A 157 16.76 -4.48 -16.88
C SER A 157 15.52 -5.30 -16.59
N VAL A 158 15.46 -6.01 -15.46
CA VAL A 158 14.28 -6.79 -15.03
C VAL A 158 13.08 -5.86 -14.80
N ALA A 159 13.29 -4.72 -14.14
CA ALA A 159 12.22 -3.74 -13.92
C ALA A 159 11.61 -3.26 -15.24
N ARG A 160 12.47 -2.91 -16.23
CA ARG A 160 12.07 -2.43 -17.55
C ARG A 160 11.35 -3.49 -18.36
N SER A 161 11.93 -4.69 -18.46
CA SER A 161 11.52 -5.70 -19.45
C SER A 161 10.45 -6.67 -18.92
N SER A 162 10.40 -6.91 -17.61
CA SER A 162 9.51 -7.90 -17.02
C SER A 162 8.36 -7.26 -16.23
N TYR A 163 8.66 -6.26 -15.38
CA TYR A 163 7.64 -5.66 -14.53
C TYR A 163 6.87 -4.54 -15.20
N TRP A 164 7.56 -3.61 -15.85
CA TRP A 164 6.92 -2.46 -16.48
C TRP A 164 5.82 -2.83 -17.49
N PRO A 165 6.00 -3.77 -18.44
CA PRO A 165 4.96 -4.13 -19.38
C PRO A 165 3.67 -4.62 -18.71
N THR A 166 3.81 -5.30 -17.56
CA THR A 166 2.69 -5.89 -16.82
C THR A 166 1.96 -4.85 -15.94
N TYR A 167 2.71 -3.89 -15.37
CA TYR A 167 2.18 -3.04 -14.31
C TYR A 167 2.00 -1.57 -14.70
N LYS A 168 2.39 -1.15 -15.91
CA LYS A 168 2.44 0.26 -16.34
C LYS A 168 1.12 1.05 -16.22
N THR A 169 -0.02 0.37 -16.26
CA THR A 169 -1.35 1.01 -16.16
C THR A 169 -2.06 0.69 -14.85
N ARG A 170 -1.51 -0.17 -14.03
CA ARG A 170 -2.19 -0.71 -12.86
C ARG A 170 -2.32 0.27 -11.70
N ASP A 171 -1.49 1.28 -11.61
CA ASP A 171 -1.62 2.36 -10.62
C ASP A 171 -2.86 3.23 -10.90
N GLU A 172 -3.19 3.49 -12.16
CA GLU A 172 -4.40 4.21 -12.54
C GLU A 172 -5.65 3.37 -12.26
N GLU A 173 -5.61 2.07 -12.55
CA GLU A 173 -6.69 1.14 -12.21
C GLU A 173 -6.93 1.07 -10.70
N ILE A 174 -5.87 1.01 -9.89
CA ILE A 174 -5.96 1.02 -8.43
C ILE A 174 -6.58 2.34 -7.94
N LYS A 175 -6.11 3.49 -8.42
CA LYS A 175 -6.65 4.81 -8.04
C LYS A 175 -8.11 4.95 -8.42
N LYS A 176 -8.48 4.47 -9.61
CA LYS A 176 -9.88 4.48 -10.07
C LYS A 176 -10.75 3.62 -9.16
N ALA A 177 -10.34 2.40 -8.85
CA ALA A 177 -11.06 1.49 -7.97
C ALA A 177 -11.22 2.07 -6.55
N GLU A 178 -10.18 2.73 -6.02
CA GLU A 178 -10.24 3.41 -4.72
C GLU A 178 -11.21 4.59 -4.72
N ALA A 179 -11.23 5.38 -5.78
CA ALA A 179 -12.16 6.50 -5.92
C ALA A 179 -13.64 6.02 -6.02
N GLU A 180 -13.89 4.95 -6.77
CA GLU A 180 -15.22 4.34 -6.88
C GLU A 180 -15.67 3.74 -5.53
N ALA A 181 -14.77 3.04 -4.84
CA ALA A 181 -15.06 2.49 -3.51
C ALA A 181 -15.38 3.59 -2.48
N LYS A 182 -14.62 4.69 -2.50
CA LYS A 182 -14.86 5.85 -1.64
C LYS A 182 -16.24 6.47 -1.91
N LYS A 183 -16.59 6.67 -3.19
CA LYS A 183 -17.89 7.21 -3.60
C LYS A 183 -19.04 6.33 -3.11
N LYS A 184 -18.94 5.01 -3.32
CA LYS A 184 -19.92 4.04 -2.84
C LYS A 184 -20.09 4.08 -1.32
N ALA A 185 -18.99 4.17 -0.60
CA ALA A 185 -19.00 4.27 0.85
C ALA A 185 -19.66 5.56 1.36
N GLU A 186 -19.41 6.69 0.70
CA GLU A 186 -20.06 7.96 1.02
C GLU A 186 -21.59 7.89 0.75
N GLU A 187 -22.03 7.23 -0.32
CA GLU A 187 -23.46 6.99 -0.59
C GLU A 187 -24.11 6.10 0.47
N GLU A 188 -23.45 5.01 0.86
CA GLU A 188 -23.93 4.12 1.91
C GLU A 188 -24.00 4.84 3.27
N ALA A 189 -23.02 5.66 3.61
CA ALA A 189 -23.03 6.46 4.83
C ALA A 189 -24.21 7.47 4.84
N LYS A 190 -24.48 8.12 3.70
CA LYS A 190 -25.63 9.04 3.57
C LYS A 190 -26.97 8.28 3.73
N LYS A 191 -27.10 7.10 3.10
CA LYS A 191 -28.30 6.26 3.27
C LYS A 191 -28.49 5.87 4.74
N GLN A 192 -27.42 5.50 5.44
CA GLN A 192 -27.49 5.13 6.85
C GLN A 192 -27.89 6.31 7.72
N GLN A 193 -27.37 7.51 7.46
CA GLN A 193 -27.79 8.73 8.16
C GLN A 193 -29.27 9.02 8.01
N VAL A 194 -29.84 8.84 6.82
CA VAL A 194 -31.28 9.01 6.58
C VAL A 194 -32.09 7.98 7.38
N ILE A 195 -31.66 6.70 7.36
CA ILE A 195 -32.32 5.64 8.15
C ILE A 195 -32.30 5.96 9.64
N ASP A 196 -31.18 6.42 10.17
CA ASP A 196 -31.06 6.77 11.59
C ASP A 196 -31.91 8.00 11.94
N LEU A 197 -31.99 8.96 11.04
CA LEU A 197 -32.87 10.13 11.21
C LEU A 197 -34.35 9.71 11.25
N VAL A 198 -34.78 8.82 10.34
CA VAL A 198 -36.16 8.28 10.33
C VAL A 198 -36.50 7.59 11.66
N LYS A 199 -35.60 6.75 12.17
CA LYS A 199 -35.77 6.09 13.47
C LYS A 199 -35.95 7.09 14.62
N VAL A 200 -35.23 8.22 14.56
CA VAL A 200 -35.38 9.30 15.55
C VAL A 200 -36.76 9.93 15.46
N PHE A 201 -37.24 10.22 14.25
CA PHE A 201 -38.59 10.79 14.07
C PHE A 201 -39.71 9.82 14.52
N ASP A 202 -39.59 8.54 14.17
CA ASP A 202 -40.51 7.51 14.65
C ASP A 202 -40.56 7.43 16.15
N HIS A 203 -39.42 7.55 16.84
CA HIS A 203 -39.35 7.55 18.30
C HIS A 203 -40.11 8.73 18.94
N TYR A 204 -40.17 9.87 18.26
CA TYR A 204 -40.88 11.06 18.72
C TYR A 204 -42.31 11.18 18.13
N GLY A 205 -42.79 10.17 17.42
CA GLY A 205 -44.14 10.17 16.81
C GLY A 205 -44.32 11.20 15.70
N ILE A 206 -43.25 11.61 15.04
CA ILE A 206 -43.26 12.57 13.93
C ILE A 206 -43.33 11.79 12.62
N ALA A 207 -44.44 11.91 11.89
CA ALA A 207 -44.60 11.31 10.57
C ALA A 207 -43.63 11.98 9.56
N VAL A 208 -42.85 11.16 8.86
CA VAL A 208 -41.96 11.64 7.78
C VAL A 208 -42.53 11.20 6.44
N GLU A 209 -43.00 12.15 5.66
CA GLU A 209 -43.38 11.87 4.25
C GLU A 209 -42.15 12.00 3.36
N PHE A 210 -41.75 10.90 2.72
CA PHE A 210 -40.71 10.93 1.69
C PHE A 210 -41.32 11.42 0.39
N VAL A 211 -41.00 12.62 -0.03
CA VAL A 211 -41.28 13.08 -1.39
C VAL A 211 -40.28 12.39 -2.30
N ASN A 212 -40.74 11.49 -3.17
CA ASN A 212 -39.94 10.90 -4.22
C ASN A 212 -39.56 12.00 -5.22
N ALA A 213 -38.41 12.65 -4.95
CA ALA A 213 -37.77 13.49 -5.96
C ALA A 213 -37.02 12.54 -6.91
N THR A 214 -37.65 12.15 -7.99
CA THR A 214 -36.98 11.63 -9.18
C THR A 214 -36.23 12.80 -9.81
N LEU A 215 -34.90 12.77 -9.67
CA LEU A 215 -33.97 13.54 -10.50
C LEU A 215 -33.22 12.60 -11.44
#